data_6d3d03d17ee5440e4605dcc2daad9acf
#
_entry.id   6d3d03d17ee5440e4605dcc2daad9acf
#
_cell.length_a   1.000
_cell.length_b   1.000
_cell.length_c   1.000
_cell.angle_alpha   90.00
_cell.angle_beta   90.00
_cell.angle_gamma   90.00
#
_symmetry.space_group_name_H-M   'P 1'
#
loop_
_entity.id
_entity.type
_entity.pdbx_description
1 polymer ?
#
loop_
_entity_poly.entity_id
_entity_poly.type
_entity_poly.pdbx_seq_one_letter_code
_entity_poly.pdbx_strand_id
1 'polypeptide(L)'
;MSEQKKVDILRDALGRYYASGEEYIFKCGFCNHHKRKLSVNIPKNKYKCWICETSGNDIRRLVRKFGSRDELAEWDKLTNRTNIVDFNSLFAQEEQEIPIKVRLPKEFKSLVNVKDCYVTKQIKRYLKNRDVTDDDIRDWKMGYCSEGEYAGRVMVPSFDDKGYLNYFVGRAYGDAFPKYKNPPVSKNIVFNQLMVDWTKDIILVEGVFDAVVAGANAIPILGSYIKEDGKLFQEIVNHGSDIYLALDPDAEKKTRRIIQKLLSYDVKVYKIDILPYTDVGEMSKEEFLQRKSRASFLNDDNYLLYEAINSL
;
A
#
# COMPACT_ATOMS: atom_id res chain seq x y z
N MET A 1 32.56 -10.31 16.41
CA MET A 1 32.45 -10.69 14.98
C MET A 1 31.27 -10.04 14.25
N SER A 2 30.10 -9.89 14.81
CA SER A 2 28.95 -9.29 14.13
C SER A 2 29.03 -7.75 13.96
N GLU A 3 29.62 -7.04 14.93
CA GLU A 3 29.71 -5.58 14.88
C GLU A 3 30.68 -5.09 13.78
N GLN A 4 31.84 -5.74 13.63
CA GLN A 4 32.79 -5.40 12.56
C GLN A 4 32.18 -5.54 11.17
N LYS A 5 31.39 -6.60 10.94
CA LYS A 5 30.67 -6.76 9.67
C LYS A 5 29.67 -5.64 9.40
N LYS A 6 28.95 -5.17 10.45
CA LYS A 6 28.06 -4.02 10.34
C LYS A 6 28.81 -2.74 9.97
N VAL A 7 29.99 -2.54 10.55
CA VAL A 7 30.89 -1.42 10.20
C VAL A 7 31.35 -1.50 8.75
N ASP A 8 31.69 -2.69 8.28
CA ASP A 8 32.13 -2.90 6.90
C ASP A 8 31.02 -2.56 5.90
N ILE A 9 29.79 -3.01 6.16
CA ILE A 9 28.61 -2.64 5.35
C ILE A 9 28.40 -1.12 5.35
N LEU A 10 28.48 -0.47 6.51
CA LEU A 10 28.34 0.99 6.60
C LEU A 10 29.47 1.72 5.88
N ARG A 11 30.70 1.18 5.90
CA ARG A 11 31.83 1.73 5.15
C ARG A 11 31.59 1.64 3.65
N ASP A 12 31.05 0.53 3.18
CA ASP A 12 30.78 0.32 1.76
C ASP A 12 29.63 1.23 1.29
N ALA A 13 28.59 1.42 2.12
CA ALA A 13 27.46 2.29 1.85
C ALA A 13 27.76 3.80 1.97
N LEU A 14 28.57 4.23 2.97
CA LEU A 14 28.77 5.64 3.32
C LEU A 14 30.20 6.14 3.06
N GLY A 15 31.11 5.25 2.72
CA GLY A 15 32.52 5.55 2.49
C GLY A 15 33.36 5.52 3.77
N ARG A 16 34.55 6.12 3.71
CA ARG A 16 35.53 6.10 4.80
C ARG A 16 35.02 6.75 6.07
N TYR A 17 35.34 6.17 7.21
CA TYR A 17 35.00 6.66 8.55
C TYR A 17 36.24 6.79 9.45
N TYR A 18 36.06 7.37 10.63
CA TYR A 18 36.92 7.21 11.79
C TYR A 18 36.09 6.87 13.03
N ALA A 19 36.67 6.12 13.95
CA ALA A 19 36.04 5.78 15.21
C ALA A 19 36.33 6.83 16.28
N SER A 20 35.34 7.17 17.11
CA SER A 20 35.44 8.06 18.25
C SER A 20 34.60 7.51 19.39
N GLY A 21 35.23 6.77 20.32
CA GLY A 21 34.54 6.02 21.35
C GLY A 21 33.66 4.93 20.75
N GLU A 22 32.36 4.94 21.10
CA GLU A 22 31.35 4.01 20.56
C GLU A 22 30.75 4.49 19.21
N GLU A 23 31.24 5.60 18.67
CA GLU A 23 30.68 6.25 17.48
C GLU A 23 31.56 6.03 16.26
N TYR A 24 30.96 5.74 15.13
CA TYR A 24 31.60 5.70 13.81
C TYR A 24 31.20 6.93 13.01
N ILE A 25 32.15 7.77 12.64
CA ILE A 25 31.90 9.09 12.06
C ILE A 25 32.14 9.05 10.55
N PHE A 26 31.06 9.20 9.80
CA PHE A 26 31.02 9.16 8.34
C PHE A 26 30.81 10.55 7.72
N LYS A 27 31.00 10.63 6.40
CA LYS A 27 30.48 11.75 5.61
C LYS A 27 28.96 11.58 5.49
N CYS A 28 28.20 12.66 5.69
CA CYS A 28 26.76 12.58 5.60
C CYS A 28 26.30 12.54 4.15
N GLY A 29 25.65 11.45 3.74
CA GLY A 29 25.05 11.31 2.41
C GLY A 29 23.82 12.20 2.18
N PHE A 30 23.17 12.68 3.24
CA PHE A 30 21.99 13.55 3.13
C PHE A 30 22.36 14.98 2.74
N CYS A 31 23.31 15.61 3.42
CA CYS A 31 23.71 17.01 3.15
C CYS A 31 25.01 17.13 2.36
N ASN A 32 25.70 16.06 2.13
CA ASN A 32 26.96 15.99 1.36
C ASN A 32 28.05 16.95 1.83
N HIS A 33 28.02 17.36 3.12
CA HIS A 33 28.99 18.29 3.70
C HIS A 33 30.41 17.71 3.59
N HIS A 34 31.38 18.57 3.30
CA HIS A 34 32.77 18.15 3.05
C HIS A 34 33.45 17.46 4.25
N LYS A 35 33.08 17.80 5.49
CA LYS A 35 33.59 17.16 6.72
C LYS A 35 32.72 15.97 7.11
N ARG A 36 33.34 14.95 7.74
CA ARG A 36 32.63 13.82 8.34
C ARG A 36 31.91 14.27 9.60
N LYS A 37 30.60 14.27 9.63
CA LYS A 37 29.77 14.75 10.73
C LYS A 37 28.52 13.88 10.97
N LEU A 38 28.38 12.76 10.26
CA LEU A 38 27.35 11.76 10.51
C LEU A 38 27.91 10.75 11.52
N SER A 39 27.44 10.85 12.75
CA SER A 39 27.76 9.94 13.85
C SER A 39 26.79 8.74 13.80
N VAL A 40 27.31 7.55 13.89
CA VAL A 40 26.57 6.28 13.89
C VAL A 40 26.99 5.46 15.10
N ASN A 41 26.03 5.15 15.97
CA ASN A 41 26.22 4.29 17.15
C ASN A 41 25.57 2.95 16.92
N ILE A 42 26.34 1.92 16.64
CA ILE A 42 25.84 0.58 16.29
C ILE A 42 25.16 -0.10 17.48
N PRO A 43 25.74 -0.10 18.71
CA PRO A 43 25.08 -0.67 19.88
C PRO A 43 23.73 -0.07 20.19
N LYS A 44 23.59 1.26 20.03
CA LYS A 44 22.33 1.97 20.29
C LYS A 44 21.38 2.01 19.11
N ASN A 45 21.80 1.48 17.95
CA ASN A 45 21.08 1.52 16.67
C ASN A 45 20.61 2.93 16.28
N LYS A 46 21.49 3.96 16.47
CA LYS A 46 21.16 5.37 16.25
C LYS A 46 22.18 6.05 15.36
N TYR A 47 21.74 7.10 14.66
CA TYR A 47 22.63 7.98 13.93
C TYR A 47 22.17 9.44 14.03
N LYS A 48 23.12 10.38 13.89
CA LYS A 48 22.84 11.83 13.81
C LYS A 48 23.91 12.53 12.98
N CYS A 49 23.50 13.39 12.07
CA CYS A 49 24.38 14.35 11.43
C CYS A 49 24.39 15.67 12.22
N TRP A 50 25.58 16.13 12.61
CA TRP A 50 25.75 17.38 13.37
C TRP A 50 25.71 18.66 12.51
N ILE A 51 25.47 18.53 11.21
CA ILE A 51 25.35 19.67 10.29
C ILE A 51 23.92 19.87 9.84
N CYS A 52 23.27 18.85 9.26
CA CYS A 52 21.88 18.93 8.79
C CYS A 52 20.87 18.39 9.80
N GLU A 53 21.32 18.01 10.99
CA GLU A 53 20.52 17.48 12.10
C GLU A 53 19.73 16.20 11.79
N THR A 54 19.84 15.66 10.57
CA THR A 54 19.21 14.38 10.22
C THR A 54 19.64 13.32 11.22
N SER A 55 18.67 12.67 11.84
CA SER A 55 18.88 11.64 12.85
C SER A 55 17.89 10.50 12.66
N GLY A 56 18.17 9.36 13.31
CA GLY A 56 17.26 8.22 13.32
C GLY A 56 17.65 7.17 14.34
N ASN A 57 16.67 6.35 14.69
CA ASN A 57 16.79 5.26 15.67
C ASN A 57 16.90 3.89 14.99
N ASP A 58 17.22 3.86 13.69
CA ASP A 58 17.43 2.63 12.94
C ASP A 58 18.48 2.84 11.85
N ILE A 59 19.68 2.27 12.07
CA ILE A 59 20.81 2.36 11.14
C ILE A 59 20.52 1.69 9.79
N ARG A 60 19.64 0.69 9.77
CA ARG A 60 19.19 0.05 8.53
C ARG A 60 18.75 1.06 7.46
N ARG A 61 18.18 2.19 7.88
CA ARG A 61 17.78 3.29 6.98
C ARG A 61 18.96 3.88 6.20
N LEU A 62 20.15 3.96 6.82
CA LEU A 62 21.35 4.40 6.12
C LEU A 62 21.81 3.38 5.08
N VAL A 63 21.84 2.08 5.45
CA VAL A 63 22.22 1.00 4.54
C VAL A 63 21.25 0.92 3.37
N ARG A 64 19.95 0.99 3.65
CA ARG A 64 18.93 0.97 2.60
C ARG A 64 19.02 2.15 1.64
N LYS A 65 19.34 3.36 2.15
CA LYS A 65 19.37 4.57 1.33
C LYS A 65 20.64 4.74 0.53
N PHE A 66 21.77 4.30 1.07
CA PHE A 66 23.09 4.57 0.51
C PHE A 66 23.86 3.31 0.10
N GLY A 67 23.42 2.15 0.55
CA GLY A 67 24.01 0.86 0.21
C GLY A 67 23.32 0.17 -0.98
N SER A 68 23.87 -0.97 -1.36
CA SER A 68 23.32 -1.88 -2.36
C SER A 68 22.27 -2.82 -1.78
N ARG A 69 21.53 -3.54 -2.65
CA ARG A 69 20.57 -4.57 -2.22
C ARG A 69 21.27 -5.71 -1.46
N ASP A 70 22.48 -6.07 -1.85
CA ASP A 70 23.24 -7.16 -1.21
C ASP A 70 23.69 -6.77 0.20
N GLU A 71 24.17 -5.52 0.37
CA GLU A 71 24.53 -4.94 1.67
C GLU A 71 23.33 -4.86 2.62
N LEU A 72 22.16 -4.48 2.10
CA LEU A 72 20.94 -4.46 2.88
C LEU A 72 20.52 -5.87 3.32
N ALA A 73 20.58 -6.84 2.43
CA ALA A 73 20.29 -8.24 2.74
C ALA A 73 21.27 -8.82 3.80
N GLU A 74 22.55 -8.46 3.70
CA GLU A 74 23.55 -8.87 4.69
C GLU A 74 23.33 -8.18 6.05
N TRP A 75 22.98 -6.89 6.06
CA TRP A 75 22.59 -6.16 7.26
C TRP A 75 21.42 -6.81 7.96
N ASP A 76 20.38 -7.17 7.22
CA ASP A 76 19.17 -7.81 7.74
C ASP A 76 19.50 -9.18 8.37
N LYS A 77 20.36 -9.98 7.75
CA LYS A 77 20.88 -11.23 8.32
C LYS A 77 21.64 -10.99 9.64
N LEU A 78 22.48 -9.97 9.70
CA LEU A 78 23.27 -9.63 10.89
C LEU A 78 22.44 -9.05 12.04
N THR A 79 21.28 -8.51 11.75
CA THR A 79 20.37 -7.93 12.75
C THR A 79 19.20 -8.85 13.12
N ASN A 80 19.23 -10.11 12.66
CA ASN A 80 18.12 -11.07 12.77
C ASN A 80 16.78 -10.48 12.25
N ARG A 81 16.84 -9.47 11.41
CA ARG A 81 15.69 -9.04 10.61
C ARG A 81 15.66 -9.95 9.39
N THR A 82 14.94 -11.05 9.51
CA THR A 82 14.60 -11.88 8.36
C THR A 82 13.88 -10.99 7.35
N ASN A 83 14.40 -10.96 6.12
CA ASN A 83 13.65 -10.39 5.02
C ASN A 83 12.29 -11.11 4.99
N ILE A 84 11.19 -10.38 4.98
CA ILE A 84 9.85 -10.97 4.96
C ILE A 84 9.73 -11.98 3.81
N VAL A 85 10.48 -11.76 2.73
CA VAL A 85 10.59 -12.67 1.58
C VAL A 85 11.31 -13.98 1.96
N ASP A 86 12.40 -13.91 2.76
CA ASP A 86 13.16 -15.11 3.19
C ASP A 86 12.44 -15.88 4.30
N PHE A 87 11.67 -15.18 5.15
CA PHE A 87 10.87 -15.83 6.19
C PHE A 87 9.81 -16.76 5.59
N ASN A 88 9.13 -16.30 4.54
CA ASN A 88 8.17 -17.13 3.82
C ASN A 88 8.83 -18.33 3.10
N SER A 89 10.09 -18.21 2.67
CA SER A 89 10.83 -19.31 2.03
C SER A 89 11.34 -20.36 3.03
N LEU A 90 11.62 -19.96 4.28
CA LEU A 90 12.07 -20.88 5.33
C LEU A 90 10.89 -21.70 5.94
N PHE A 91 9.67 -21.19 5.86
CA PHE A 91 8.46 -21.88 6.31
C PHE A 91 7.59 -22.38 5.14
N ALA A 92 8.08 -22.28 3.92
CA ALA A 92 7.55 -23.02 2.78
C ALA A 92 7.89 -24.52 2.89
N GLN A 93 7.63 -25.14 4.05
CA GLN A 93 7.09 -26.48 3.99
C GLN A 93 5.74 -26.32 3.32
N GLU A 94 5.67 -26.81 2.12
CA GLU A 94 4.49 -26.96 1.30
C GLU A 94 3.36 -27.62 2.11
N GLU A 95 2.66 -26.90 2.97
CA GLU A 95 1.23 -27.06 2.97
C GLU A 95 0.84 -26.53 1.59
N GLN A 96 0.73 -27.40 0.64
CA GLN A 96 -0.06 -27.19 -0.56
C GLN A 96 -1.48 -26.92 -0.05
N GLU A 97 -1.74 -25.69 0.40
CA GLU A 97 -3.09 -25.14 0.32
C GLU A 97 -3.43 -25.28 -1.15
N ILE A 98 -4.23 -26.30 -1.46
CA ILE A 98 -4.86 -26.42 -2.77
C ILE A 98 -5.48 -25.05 -2.98
N PRO A 99 -4.97 -24.23 -3.91
CA PRO A 99 -5.44 -22.85 -4.03
C PRO A 99 -6.93 -22.96 -4.33
N ILE A 100 -7.78 -22.50 -3.40
CA ILE A 100 -9.21 -22.46 -3.62
C ILE A 100 -9.37 -21.58 -4.85
N LYS A 101 -9.54 -22.23 -6.00
CA LYS A 101 -9.62 -21.54 -7.28
C LYS A 101 -10.85 -20.67 -7.26
N VAL A 102 -10.66 -19.37 -7.02
CA VAL A 102 -11.75 -18.39 -7.06
C VAL A 102 -12.42 -18.48 -8.42
N ARG A 103 -13.74 -18.55 -8.43
CA ARG A 103 -14.55 -18.54 -9.65
C ARG A 103 -15.67 -17.54 -9.50
N LEU A 104 -15.96 -16.83 -10.57
CA LEU A 104 -17.18 -16.03 -10.62
C LEU A 104 -18.41 -16.94 -10.51
N PRO A 105 -19.50 -16.46 -9.90
CA PRO A 105 -20.78 -17.20 -9.90
C PRO A 105 -21.17 -17.59 -11.33
N LYS A 106 -21.84 -18.73 -11.47
CA LYS A 106 -22.33 -19.19 -12.78
C LYS A 106 -23.30 -18.21 -13.43
N GLU A 107 -24.02 -17.47 -12.60
CA GLU A 107 -25.00 -16.46 -12.97
C GLU A 107 -24.39 -15.10 -13.32
N PHE A 108 -23.06 -14.99 -13.25
CA PHE A 108 -22.36 -13.76 -13.62
C PHE A 108 -22.57 -13.43 -15.09
N LYS A 109 -23.01 -12.19 -15.34
CA LYS A 109 -23.17 -11.61 -16.67
C LYS A 109 -22.34 -10.34 -16.77
N SER A 110 -21.53 -10.20 -17.82
CA SER A 110 -20.76 -8.99 -18.05
C SER A 110 -21.69 -7.80 -18.32
N LEU A 111 -21.30 -6.62 -17.80
CA LEU A 111 -21.92 -5.33 -18.14
C LEU A 111 -21.31 -4.70 -19.41
N VAL A 112 -20.18 -5.22 -19.87
CA VAL A 112 -19.53 -4.74 -21.10
C VAL A 112 -20.41 -5.08 -22.30
N ASN A 113 -20.82 -4.07 -23.08
CA ASN A 113 -21.67 -4.21 -24.26
C ASN A 113 -23.01 -4.95 -23.99
N VAL A 114 -23.51 -4.87 -22.76
CA VAL A 114 -24.75 -5.53 -22.39
C VAL A 114 -25.97 -4.87 -23.03
N LYS A 115 -26.92 -5.67 -23.53
CA LYS A 115 -28.19 -5.17 -24.04
C LYS A 115 -29.03 -4.55 -22.89
N ASP A 116 -29.70 -3.46 -23.21
CA ASP A 116 -30.56 -2.78 -22.25
C ASP A 116 -31.80 -3.64 -21.92
N CYS A 117 -31.98 -3.88 -20.63
CA CYS A 117 -33.18 -4.45 -20.05
C CYS A 117 -33.47 -3.71 -18.74
N TYR A 118 -34.58 -4.02 -18.08
CA TYR A 118 -34.95 -3.35 -16.83
C TYR A 118 -33.82 -3.39 -15.78
N VAL A 119 -33.24 -4.58 -15.56
CA VAL A 119 -32.17 -4.80 -14.58
C VAL A 119 -30.90 -4.00 -14.96
N THR A 120 -30.46 -4.09 -16.20
CA THR A 120 -29.23 -3.39 -16.63
C THR A 120 -29.38 -1.88 -16.62
N LYS A 121 -30.59 -1.35 -16.90
CA LYS A 121 -30.89 0.08 -16.73
C LYS A 121 -30.81 0.56 -15.28
N GLN A 122 -31.29 -0.25 -14.33
CA GLN A 122 -31.16 0.07 -12.90
C GLN A 122 -29.69 0.08 -12.49
N ILE A 123 -28.90 -0.93 -12.90
CA ILE A 123 -27.47 -1.02 -12.60
C ILE A 123 -26.72 0.16 -13.21
N LYS A 124 -26.93 0.47 -14.47
CA LYS A 124 -26.29 1.61 -15.15
C LYS A 124 -26.62 2.93 -14.44
N ARG A 125 -27.87 3.13 -13.99
CA ARG A 125 -28.24 4.30 -13.19
C ARG A 125 -27.50 4.34 -11.87
N TYR A 126 -27.42 3.22 -11.16
CA TYR A 126 -26.66 3.10 -9.90
C TYR A 126 -25.18 3.44 -10.10
N LEU A 127 -24.55 2.91 -11.14
CA LEU A 127 -23.15 3.16 -11.47
C LEU A 127 -22.92 4.63 -11.88
N LYS A 128 -23.79 5.18 -12.72
CA LYS A 128 -23.73 6.59 -13.12
C LYS A 128 -23.85 7.55 -11.93
N ASN A 129 -24.68 7.26 -10.95
CA ASN A 129 -24.80 8.06 -9.72
C ASN A 129 -23.53 8.02 -8.84
N ARG A 130 -22.55 7.16 -9.18
CA ARG A 130 -21.25 7.01 -8.53
C ARG A 130 -20.10 7.40 -9.46
N ASP A 131 -20.39 8.18 -10.49
CA ASP A 131 -19.42 8.63 -11.48
C ASP A 131 -18.66 7.50 -12.20
N VAL A 132 -19.24 6.28 -12.23
CA VAL A 132 -18.70 5.13 -12.94
C VAL A 132 -19.12 5.19 -14.40
N THR A 133 -18.14 5.27 -15.29
CA THR A 133 -18.32 5.37 -16.74
C THR A 133 -18.36 4.00 -17.43
N ASP A 134 -18.71 3.98 -18.71
CA ASP A 134 -18.64 2.74 -19.52
C ASP A 134 -17.19 2.25 -19.70
N ASP A 135 -16.21 3.16 -19.69
CA ASP A 135 -14.79 2.83 -19.70
C ASP A 135 -14.38 2.12 -18.41
N ASP A 136 -14.83 2.64 -17.23
CA ASP A 136 -14.60 1.96 -15.96
C ASP A 136 -15.24 0.57 -15.92
N ILE A 137 -16.45 0.42 -16.44
CA ILE A 137 -17.12 -0.89 -16.52
C ILE A 137 -16.25 -1.87 -17.31
N ARG A 138 -15.64 -1.42 -18.40
CA ARG A 138 -14.76 -2.23 -19.25
C ARG A 138 -13.44 -2.55 -18.55
N ASP A 139 -12.77 -1.54 -18.02
CA ASP A 139 -11.45 -1.67 -17.41
C ASP A 139 -11.50 -2.54 -16.16
N TRP A 140 -12.51 -2.33 -15.31
CA TRP A 140 -12.75 -3.15 -14.11
C TRP A 140 -13.49 -4.46 -14.39
N LYS A 141 -13.81 -4.76 -15.67
CA LYS A 141 -14.51 -5.99 -16.10
C LYS A 141 -15.78 -6.24 -15.30
N MET A 142 -16.52 -5.17 -15.01
CA MET A 142 -17.71 -5.23 -14.18
C MET A 142 -18.80 -6.09 -14.78
N GLY A 143 -19.53 -6.76 -13.91
CA GLY A 143 -20.69 -7.55 -14.28
C GLY A 143 -21.76 -7.51 -13.20
N TYR A 144 -22.73 -8.40 -13.30
CA TYR A 144 -23.83 -8.49 -12.34
C TYR A 144 -24.38 -9.92 -12.24
N CYS A 145 -25.09 -10.20 -11.15
CA CYS A 145 -25.91 -11.37 -10.99
C CYS A 145 -27.36 -10.94 -10.77
N SER A 146 -28.27 -11.43 -11.62
CA SER A 146 -29.71 -11.21 -11.47
C SER A 146 -30.40 -12.27 -10.62
N GLU A 147 -29.76 -13.39 -10.40
CA GLU A 147 -30.24 -14.56 -9.69
C GLU A 147 -29.11 -15.25 -8.90
N GLY A 148 -29.44 -16.27 -8.13
CA GLY A 148 -28.48 -17.03 -7.34
C GLY A 148 -28.01 -16.30 -6.09
N GLU A 149 -26.94 -16.79 -5.50
CA GLU A 149 -26.40 -16.32 -4.22
C GLU A 149 -26.00 -14.84 -4.24
N TYR A 150 -25.57 -14.32 -5.40
CA TYR A 150 -25.15 -12.94 -5.60
C TYR A 150 -26.20 -12.08 -6.31
N ALA A 151 -27.47 -12.51 -6.30
CA ALA A 151 -28.55 -11.76 -6.91
C ALA A 151 -28.62 -10.31 -6.43
N GLY A 152 -28.97 -9.38 -7.32
CA GLY A 152 -29.11 -7.94 -7.02
C GLY A 152 -27.78 -7.22 -6.77
N ARG A 153 -26.67 -7.75 -7.28
CA ARG A 153 -25.32 -7.16 -7.07
C ARG A 153 -24.60 -6.86 -8.37
N VAL A 154 -23.90 -5.72 -8.36
CA VAL A 154 -22.81 -5.46 -9.28
C VAL A 154 -21.61 -6.25 -8.76
N MET A 155 -20.94 -6.92 -9.67
CA MET A 155 -19.77 -7.76 -9.40
C MET A 155 -18.53 -7.09 -10.00
N VAL A 156 -17.50 -6.90 -9.19
CA VAL A 156 -16.20 -6.35 -9.63
C VAL A 156 -15.14 -7.42 -9.41
N PRO A 157 -14.68 -8.11 -10.44
CA PRO A 157 -13.64 -9.13 -10.34
C PRO A 157 -12.25 -8.48 -10.14
N SER A 158 -11.36 -9.25 -9.53
CA SER A 158 -9.96 -8.90 -9.31
C SER A 158 -9.07 -9.99 -9.89
N PHE A 159 -7.99 -9.60 -10.51
CA PHE A 159 -7.02 -10.48 -11.14
C PHE A 159 -5.62 -10.29 -10.55
N ASP A 160 -4.88 -11.38 -10.39
CA ASP A 160 -3.48 -11.32 -9.98
C ASP A 160 -2.57 -10.85 -11.14
N ASP A 161 -1.26 -10.78 -10.89
CA ASP A 161 -0.22 -10.39 -11.85
C ASP A 161 -0.12 -11.31 -13.07
N LYS A 162 -0.64 -12.54 -12.96
CA LYS A 162 -0.68 -13.55 -14.05
C LYS A 162 -2.01 -13.56 -14.81
N GLY A 163 -2.97 -12.72 -14.39
CA GLY A 163 -4.29 -12.64 -14.99
C GLY A 163 -5.28 -13.69 -14.48
N TYR A 164 -4.98 -14.42 -13.41
CA TYR A 164 -5.94 -15.33 -12.79
C TYR A 164 -6.86 -14.58 -11.82
N LEU A 165 -8.14 -14.97 -11.83
CA LEU A 165 -9.11 -14.43 -10.87
C LEU A 165 -8.68 -14.79 -9.45
N ASN A 166 -8.37 -13.79 -8.62
CA ASN A 166 -7.93 -13.97 -7.24
C ASN A 166 -9.00 -13.55 -6.21
N TYR A 167 -9.94 -12.68 -6.60
CA TYR A 167 -11.03 -12.20 -5.76
C TYR A 167 -12.17 -11.62 -6.60
N PHE A 168 -13.27 -11.25 -5.95
CA PHE A 168 -14.28 -10.35 -6.50
C PHE A 168 -15.07 -9.68 -5.37
N VAL A 169 -15.66 -8.55 -5.66
CA VAL A 169 -16.56 -7.84 -4.74
C VAL A 169 -17.95 -7.81 -5.34
N GLY A 170 -18.95 -8.23 -4.57
CA GLY A 170 -20.37 -8.10 -4.93
C GLY A 170 -21.03 -6.99 -4.12
N ARG A 171 -21.44 -5.89 -4.77
CA ARG A 171 -22.10 -4.74 -4.17
C ARG A 171 -23.56 -4.69 -4.57
N ALA A 172 -24.46 -4.62 -3.59
CA ALA A 172 -25.89 -4.40 -3.84
C ALA A 172 -26.12 -3.05 -4.54
N TYR A 173 -26.90 -3.06 -5.63
CA TYR A 173 -27.34 -1.84 -6.33
C TYR A 173 -28.78 -1.42 -5.98
N GLY A 174 -29.45 -2.21 -5.11
CA GLY A 174 -30.76 -1.96 -4.54
C GLY A 174 -30.81 -2.52 -3.11
N ASP A 175 -31.93 -3.13 -2.73
CA ASP A 175 -32.23 -3.54 -1.34
C ASP A 175 -31.61 -4.90 -0.95
N ALA A 176 -30.76 -5.49 -1.77
CA ALA A 176 -30.15 -6.77 -1.44
C ALA A 176 -29.21 -6.66 -0.21
N PHE A 177 -29.45 -7.52 0.78
CA PHE A 177 -28.67 -7.56 2.03
C PHE A 177 -27.81 -8.84 2.08
N PRO A 178 -26.57 -8.78 2.63
CA PRO A 178 -25.84 -7.58 3.06
C PRO A 178 -25.43 -6.68 1.89
N LYS A 179 -25.11 -5.41 2.17
CA LYS A 179 -24.65 -4.41 1.18
C LYS A 179 -23.46 -4.90 0.35
N TYR A 180 -22.51 -5.60 0.99
CA TYR A 180 -21.40 -6.28 0.33
C TYR A 180 -21.49 -7.78 0.56
N LYS A 181 -21.26 -8.55 -0.48
CA LYS A 181 -21.11 -10.00 -0.42
C LYS A 181 -19.93 -10.43 -1.29
N ASN A 182 -18.94 -10.98 -0.65
CA ASN A 182 -17.65 -11.35 -1.27
C ASN A 182 -17.44 -12.86 -1.19
N PRO A 183 -16.51 -13.43 -1.98
CA PRO A 183 -16.19 -14.85 -1.89
C PRO A 183 -15.59 -15.18 -0.52
N PRO A 184 -15.81 -16.38 0.03
CA PRO A 184 -15.27 -16.80 1.33
C PRO A 184 -13.79 -17.24 1.21
N VAL A 185 -12.95 -16.37 0.69
CA VAL A 185 -11.51 -16.60 0.50
C VAL A 185 -10.69 -15.51 1.18
N SER A 186 -9.40 -15.74 1.36
CA SER A 186 -8.50 -14.77 1.95
C SER A 186 -8.50 -13.44 1.19
N LYS A 187 -8.48 -12.33 1.94
CA LYS A 187 -8.26 -10.98 1.40
C LYS A 187 -6.79 -10.60 1.32
N ASN A 188 -5.88 -11.54 1.61
CA ASN A 188 -4.44 -11.30 1.50
C ASN A 188 -4.00 -11.33 0.03
N ILE A 189 -4.45 -10.34 -0.71
CA ILE A 189 -4.20 -10.15 -2.13
C ILE A 189 -3.85 -8.68 -2.41
N VAL A 190 -3.31 -8.42 -3.58
CA VAL A 190 -3.39 -7.09 -4.20
C VAL A 190 -4.59 -7.11 -5.15
N PHE A 191 -5.59 -6.26 -4.87
CA PHE A 191 -6.79 -6.22 -5.72
C PHE A 191 -6.43 -5.64 -7.08
N ASN A 192 -6.81 -6.34 -8.14
CA ASN A 192 -6.52 -5.99 -9.54
C ASN A 192 -5.02 -5.76 -9.82
N GLN A 193 -4.15 -6.58 -9.24
CA GLN A 193 -2.70 -6.47 -9.38
C GLN A 193 -2.25 -6.43 -10.84
N LEU A 194 -2.97 -7.11 -11.74
CA LEU A 194 -2.74 -7.09 -13.18
C LEU A 194 -2.70 -5.66 -13.78
N MET A 195 -3.43 -4.71 -13.18
CA MET A 195 -3.58 -3.35 -13.68
C MET A 195 -2.67 -2.35 -12.94
N VAL A 196 -1.91 -2.82 -11.95
CA VAL A 196 -1.06 -1.95 -11.12
C VAL A 196 0.29 -1.71 -11.78
N ASP A 197 0.62 -0.46 -12.01
CA ASP A 197 1.95 -0.01 -12.45
C ASP A 197 2.77 0.44 -11.23
N TRP A 198 3.59 -0.45 -10.70
CA TRP A 198 4.41 -0.21 -9.51
C TRP A 198 5.52 0.83 -9.70
N THR A 199 5.75 1.29 -10.93
CA THR A 199 6.71 2.39 -11.20
C THR A 199 6.11 3.77 -10.96
N LYS A 200 4.81 3.84 -10.72
CA LYS A 200 4.04 5.06 -10.43
C LYS A 200 3.55 5.10 -9.00
N ASP A 201 2.98 6.25 -8.63
CA ASP A 201 2.30 6.42 -7.35
C ASP A 201 1.15 5.40 -7.20
N ILE A 202 1.01 4.86 -6.00
CA ILE A 202 -0.11 3.98 -5.64
C ILE A 202 -1.08 4.76 -4.76
N ILE A 203 -2.36 4.65 -5.07
CA ILE A 203 -3.44 5.25 -4.27
C ILE A 203 -4.10 4.14 -3.46
N LEU A 204 -4.13 4.26 -2.13
CA LEU A 204 -4.81 3.32 -1.25
C LEU A 204 -6.14 3.92 -0.79
N VAL A 205 -7.22 3.18 -1.00
CA VAL A 205 -8.59 3.55 -0.65
C VAL A 205 -9.27 2.41 0.11
N GLU A 206 -10.44 2.66 0.74
CA GLU A 206 -11.11 1.62 1.52
C GLU A 206 -11.78 0.55 0.65
N GLY A 207 -12.55 0.95 -0.32
CA GLY A 207 -13.42 0.09 -1.10
C GLY A 207 -13.14 0.11 -2.60
N VAL A 208 -13.77 -0.84 -3.29
CA VAL A 208 -13.56 -1.00 -4.75
C VAL A 208 -14.13 0.18 -5.53
N PHE A 209 -15.28 0.73 -5.12
CA PHE A 209 -15.88 1.88 -5.81
C PHE A 209 -15.07 3.17 -5.58
N ASP A 210 -14.42 3.30 -4.42
CA ASP A 210 -13.48 4.38 -4.15
C ASP A 210 -12.27 4.28 -5.10
N ALA A 211 -11.79 3.04 -5.34
CA ALA A 211 -10.70 2.80 -6.28
C ALA A 211 -11.09 3.15 -7.73
N VAL A 212 -12.33 2.90 -8.13
CA VAL A 212 -12.82 3.28 -9.46
C VAL A 212 -12.83 4.80 -9.63
N VAL A 213 -13.28 5.55 -8.62
CA VAL A 213 -13.27 7.02 -8.62
C VAL A 213 -11.84 7.56 -8.55
N ALA A 214 -10.99 7.00 -7.70
CA ALA A 214 -9.59 7.39 -7.58
C ALA A 214 -8.77 7.15 -8.86
N GLY A 215 -9.22 6.23 -9.72
CA GLY A 215 -8.68 6.03 -11.06
C GLY A 215 -7.51 5.07 -11.13
N ALA A 216 -6.59 5.33 -12.07
CA ALA A 216 -5.46 4.45 -12.32
C ALA A 216 -4.56 4.28 -11.07
N ASN A 217 -4.03 3.07 -10.88
CA ASN A 217 -3.19 2.69 -9.73
C ASN A 217 -3.86 2.82 -8.36
N ALA A 218 -5.19 2.88 -8.30
CA ALA A 218 -5.90 2.83 -7.04
C ALA A 218 -6.15 1.38 -6.60
N ILE A 219 -5.75 1.06 -5.38
CA ILE A 219 -5.88 -0.28 -4.78
C ILE A 219 -6.77 -0.20 -3.54
N PRO A 220 -7.92 -0.90 -3.53
CA PRO A 220 -8.77 -0.96 -2.35
C PRO A 220 -8.18 -1.93 -1.31
N ILE A 221 -8.16 -1.51 -0.05
CA ILE A 221 -7.72 -2.36 1.07
C ILE A 221 -8.82 -3.29 1.59
N LEU A 222 -10.02 -3.23 1.02
CA LEU A 222 -11.17 -4.11 1.28
C LEU A 222 -11.60 -4.14 2.76
N GLY A 223 -11.53 -3.02 3.46
CA GLY A 223 -11.82 -2.93 4.89
C GLY A 223 -10.79 -3.65 5.76
N SER A 224 -9.72 -4.17 5.17
CA SER A 224 -8.67 -4.90 5.86
C SER A 224 -7.62 -3.96 6.46
N TYR A 225 -7.01 -4.41 7.53
CA TYR A 225 -5.79 -3.81 8.03
C TYR A 225 -4.62 -4.25 7.12
N ILE A 226 -3.76 -3.32 6.73
CA ILE A 226 -2.53 -3.66 5.98
C ILE A 226 -1.54 -4.29 6.97
N LYS A 227 -1.36 -5.60 6.86
CA LYS A 227 -0.41 -6.36 7.67
C LYS A 227 0.96 -6.35 7.02
N GLU A 228 2.03 -6.40 7.81
CA GLU A 228 3.42 -6.48 7.31
C GLU A 228 3.70 -7.77 6.54
N ASP A 229 3.08 -8.88 6.97
CA ASP A 229 3.10 -10.17 6.30
C ASP A 229 2.10 -10.25 5.12
N GLY A 230 1.34 -9.18 4.89
CA GLY A 230 0.34 -9.13 3.82
C GLY A 230 0.95 -8.81 2.46
N LYS A 231 0.42 -9.45 1.41
CA LYS A 231 0.91 -9.32 0.03
C LYS A 231 0.98 -7.85 -0.42
N LEU A 232 -0.07 -7.06 -0.18
CA LEU A 232 -0.10 -5.64 -0.57
C LEU A 232 1.04 -4.85 0.09
N PHE A 233 1.29 -5.05 1.38
CA PHE A 233 2.36 -4.36 2.09
C PHE A 233 3.74 -4.74 1.53
N GLN A 234 3.95 -6.03 1.30
CA GLN A 234 5.20 -6.54 0.73
C GLN A 234 5.48 -5.96 -0.66
N GLU A 235 4.47 -5.92 -1.53
CA GLU A 235 4.62 -5.32 -2.86
C GLU A 235 4.95 -3.82 -2.78
N ILE A 236 4.27 -3.05 -1.92
CA ILE A 236 4.57 -1.63 -1.70
C ILE A 236 6.03 -1.43 -1.28
N VAL A 237 6.49 -2.19 -0.28
CA VAL A 237 7.85 -2.07 0.25
C VAL A 237 8.89 -2.52 -0.78
N ASN A 238 8.63 -3.61 -1.50
CA ASN A 238 9.55 -4.16 -2.50
C ASN A 238 9.75 -3.21 -3.69
N HIS A 239 8.68 -2.57 -4.14
CA HIS A 239 8.73 -1.66 -5.29
C HIS A 239 9.16 -0.24 -4.89
N GLY A 240 8.96 0.15 -3.62
CA GLY A 240 9.30 1.49 -3.13
C GLY A 240 8.45 2.60 -3.75
N SER A 241 7.23 2.28 -4.19
CA SER A 241 6.31 3.25 -4.77
C SER A 241 5.86 4.28 -3.74
N ASP A 242 5.65 5.53 -4.16
CA ASP A 242 5.07 6.58 -3.34
C ASP A 242 3.58 6.26 -3.09
N ILE A 243 3.12 6.40 -1.85
CA ILE A 243 1.77 6.01 -1.44
C ILE A 243 0.91 7.23 -1.14
N TYR A 244 -0.23 7.32 -1.81
CA TYR A 244 -1.28 8.28 -1.53
C TYR A 244 -2.41 7.59 -0.76
N LEU A 245 -2.74 8.09 0.44
CA LEU A 245 -3.79 7.53 1.29
C LEU A 245 -5.05 8.38 1.21
N ALA A 246 -6.16 7.77 0.80
CA ALA A 246 -7.49 8.37 0.79
C ALA A 246 -8.47 7.40 1.47
N LEU A 247 -8.34 7.24 2.77
CA LEU A 247 -9.19 6.38 3.59
C LEU A 247 -10.31 7.20 4.24
N ASP A 248 -11.40 6.53 4.59
CA ASP A 248 -12.58 7.15 5.18
C ASP A 248 -12.23 7.88 6.50
N PRO A 249 -12.83 9.03 6.80
CA PRO A 249 -12.51 9.83 8.00
C PRO A 249 -12.74 9.08 9.30
N ASP A 250 -13.73 8.17 9.35
CA ASP A 250 -14.02 7.33 10.52
C ASP A 250 -12.93 6.26 10.79
N ALA A 251 -12.08 5.99 9.80
CA ALA A 251 -10.97 5.04 9.89
C ALA A 251 -9.66 5.68 10.39
N GLU A 252 -9.67 6.86 11.02
CA GLU A 252 -8.45 7.63 11.37
C GLU A 252 -7.43 6.83 12.19
N LYS A 253 -7.87 6.02 13.16
CA LYS A 253 -6.95 5.14 13.93
C LYS A 253 -6.24 4.10 13.05
N LYS A 254 -6.94 3.60 12.05
CA LYS A 254 -6.41 2.65 11.07
C LYS A 254 -5.44 3.35 10.13
N THR A 255 -5.83 4.52 9.65
CA THR A 255 -5.00 5.39 8.79
C THR A 255 -3.66 5.69 9.46
N ARG A 256 -3.66 6.13 10.72
CA ARG A 256 -2.44 6.39 11.50
C ARG A 256 -1.53 5.16 11.60
N ARG A 257 -2.08 3.98 11.89
CA ARG A 257 -1.30 2.74 11.94
C ARG A 257 -0.66 2.38 10.59
N ILE A 258 -1.39 2.59 9.50
CA ILE A 258 -0.88 2.35 8.14
C ILE A 258 0.25 3.33 7.83
N ILE A 259 0.06 4.64 8.09
CA ILE A 259 1.08 5.67 7.88
C ILE A 259 2.35 5.33 8.66
N GLN A 260 2.24 5.14 9.97
CA GLN A 260 3.37 4.83 10.85
C GLN A 260 4.15 3.60 10.35
N LYS A 261 3.42 2.58 9.93
CA LYS A 261 4.00 1.35 9.42
C LYS A 261 4.74 1.58 8.09
N LEU A 262 4.14 2.28 7.14
CA LEU A 262 4.78 2.60 5.86
C LEU A 262 6.02 3.49 6.05
N LEU A 263 5.94 4.50 6.91
CA LEU A 263 7.09 5.37 7.24
C LEU A 263 8.23 4.56 7.87
N SER A 264 7.94 3.56 8.72
CA SER A 264 8.99 2.73 9.34
C SER A 264 9.75 1.87 8.32
N TYR A 265 9.23 1.71 7.11
CA TYR A 265 9.89 1.06 5.97
C TYR A 265 10.38 2.06 4.91
N ASP A 266 10.49 3.35 5.25
CA ASP A 266 10.93 4.45 4.37
C ASP A 266 10.07 4.64 3.11
N VAL A 267 8.83 4.17 3.15
CA VAL A 267 7.86 4.45 2.09
C VAL A 267 7.40 5.89 2.22
N LYS A 268 7.43 6.65 1.12
CA LYS A 268 6.89 8.00 1.10
C LYS A 268 5.37 7.95 1.12
N VAL A 269 4.78 8.70 2.04
CA VAL A 269 3.33 8.72 2.26
C VAL A 269 2.79 10.11 2.07
N TYR A 270 1.71 10.21 1.30
CA TYR A 270 0.93 11.43 1.09
C TYR A 270 -0.50 11.18 1.57
N LYS A 271 -1.02 12.04 2.42
CA LYS A 271 -2.41 11.97 2.86
C LYS A 271 -3.28 12.89 2.00
N ILE A 272 -4.32 12.35 1.41
CA ILE A 272 -5.36 13.08 0.69
C ILE A 272 -6.46 13.42 1.71
N ASP A 273 -6.79 14.70 1.84
CA ASP A 273 -7.94 15.13 2.61
C ASP A 273 -9.21 14.96 1.78
N ILE A 274 -10.11 14.11 2.26
CA ILE A 274 -11.38 13.85 1.58
C ILE A 274 -12.58 14.58 2.21
N LEU A 275 -12.39 15.33 3.31
CA LEU A 275 -13.48 16.09 3.91
C LEU A 275 -14.05 17.14 2.93
N PRO A 276 -15.36 17.39 2.90
CA PRO A 276 -16.41 16.89 3.81
C PRO A 276 -17.06 15.56 3.39
N TYR A 277 -16.51 14.85 2.40
CA TYR A 277 -17.08 13.58 1.92
C TYR A 277 -16.87 12.47 2.94
N THR A 278 -17.77 11.49 2.95
CA THR A 278 -17.68 10.33 3.85
C THR A 278 -16.81 9.22 3.27
N ASP A 279 -16.76 9.10 1.96
CA ASP A 279 -15.87 8.19 1.22
C ASP A 279 -15.46 8.81 -0.13
N VAL A 280 -14.43 8.25 -0.77
CA VAL A 280 -13.95 8.70 -2.09
C VAL A 280 -15.00 8.46 -3.18
N GLY A 281 -15.82 7.43 -3.03
CA GLY A 281 -16.87 7.09 -4.00
C GLY A 281 -18.04 8.09 -4.07
N GLU A 282 -18.07 9.10 -3.19
CA GLU A 282 -19.01 10.23 -3.25
C GLU A 282 -18.50 11.41 -4.10
N MET A 283 -17.22 11.38 -4.47
CA MET A 283 -16.59 12.45 -5.26
C MET A 283 -16.75 12.23 -6.76
N SER A 284 -16.58 13.32 -7.52
CA SER A 284 -16.24 13.19 -8.94
C SER A 284 -14.74 12.87 -9.10
N LYS A 285 -14.37 12.30 -10.23
CA LYS A 285 -12.96 12.02 -10.56
C LYS A 285 -12.11 13.29 -10.60
N GLU A 286 -12.67 14.40 -11.11
CA GLU A 286 -12.00 15.70 -11.15
C GLU A 286 -11.72 16.23 -9.76
N GLU A 287 -12.70 16.16 -8.85
CA GLU A 287 -12.54 16.58 -7.47
C GLU A 287 -11.46 15.75 -6.77
N PHE A 288 -11.48 14.43 -6.96
CA PHE A 288 -10.47 13.57 -6.38
C PHE A 288 -9.06 13.90 -6.88
N LEU A 289 -8.89 14.13 -8.19
CA LEU A 289 -7.59 14.51 -8.78
C LEU A 289 -7.08 15.86 -8.23
N GLN A 290 -7.96 16.85 -8.05
CA GLN A 290 -7.59 18.12 -7.43
C GLN A 290 -7.12 17.92 -5.99
N ARG A 291 -7.78 17.07 -5.21
CA ARG A 291 -7.37 16.75 -3.84
C ARG A 291 -6.06 15.98 -3.80
N LYS A 292 -5.87 15.01 -4.68
CA LYS A 292 -4.60 14.30 -4.82
C LYS A 292 -3.44 15.26 -5.07
N SER A 293 -3.61 16.27 -5.93
CA SER A 293 -2.57 17.25 -6.22
C SER A 293 -2.19 18.12 -5.03
N ARG A 294 -3.06 18.22 -4.01
CA ARG A 294 -2.86 18.98 -2.77
C ARG A 294 -2.54 18.09 -1.58
N ALA A 295 -2.28 16.80 -1.81
CA ALA A 295 -2.03 15.84 -0.75
C ALA A 295 -0.84 16.25 0.12
N SER A 296 -0.98 16.09 1.44
CA SER A 296 0.05 16.43 2.42
C SER A 296 1.09 15.33 2.47
N PHE A 297 2.35 15.67 2.18
CA PHE A 297 3.48 14.77 2.37
C PHE A 297 3.72 14.55 3.86
N LEU A 298 3.81 13.29 4.28
CA LEU A 298 4.08 12.89 5.66
C LEU A 298 5.47 12.27 5.76
N ASN A 299 6.25 12.74 6.73
CA ASN A 299 7.53 12.18 7.12
C ASN A 299 7.59 12.03 8.64
N ASP A 300 8.65 11.46 9.19
CA ASP A 300 8.79 11.25 10.62
C ASP A 300 8.68 12.56 11.43
N ASP A 301 9.16 13.68 10.88
CA ASP A 301 9.20 14.95 11.60
C ASP A 301 7.81 15.61 11.70
N ASN A 302 7.03 15.61 10.61
CA ASN A 302 5.70 16.21 10.60
C ASN A 302 4.59 15.24 11.00
N TYR A 303 4.87 13.93 11.03
CA TYR A 303 3.92 12.92 11.46
C TYR A 303 3.52 13.09 12.94
N LEU A 304 4.46 13.45 13.81
CA LEU A 304 4.17 13.74 15.22
C LEU A 304 3.23 14.95 15.38
N LEU A 305 3.41 15.98 14.56
CA LEU A 305 2.49 17.12 14.53
C LEU A 305 1.11 16.73 14.03
N TYR A 306 1.06 15.92 12.96
CA TYR A 306 -0.17 15.34 12.45
C TYR A 306 -0.92 14.51 13.51
N GLU A 307 -0.22 13.65 14.27
CA GLU A 307 -0.81 12.91 15.37
C GLU A 307 -1.35 13.82 16.47
N ALA A 308 -0.59 14.85 16.86
CA ALA A 308 -1.00 15.78 17.90
C ALA A 308 -2.29 16.55 17.52
N ILE A 309 -2.39 17.01 16.28
CA ILE A 309 -3.58 17.73 15.77
C ILE A 309 -4.82 16.83 15.75
N ASN A 310 -4.68 15.57 15.33
CA ASN A 310 -5.81 14.64 15.20
C ASN A 310 -6.11 13.84 16.48
N SER A 311 -5.43 14.11 17.58
CA SER A 311 -5.71 13.54 18.90
C SER A 311 -6.45 14.49 19.84
N LEU A 312 -6.66 15.74 19.40
CA LEU A 312 -7.48 16.76 20.07
C LEU A 312 -8.95 16.64 19.64
#